data_be8910d0a2f1478ede4d02e48c2aaadc
#
_entry.id   be8910d0a2f1478ede4d02e48c2aaadc
#
_cell.length_a   1.000
_cell.length_b   1.000
_cell.length_c   1.000
_cell.angle_alpha   90.00
_cell.angle_beta   90.00
_cell.angle_gamma   90.00
#
_symmetry.space_group_name_H-M   'P 1'
#
loop_
_entity.id
_entity.type
_entity.pdbx_description
1 polymer ?
#
loop_
_entity_poly.entity_id
_entity_poly.type
_entity_poly.pdbx_seq_one_letter_code
_entity_poly.pdbx_strand_id
1 'polypeptide(L)'
;LSFNFNTVKVYVSPGGKVGDRPGIVIEPENEYIKLENNAQTLRPGKRRRLIVNRVAKEDHDLITVSGGINIGQPRAHYFLNITNPTQYALSVFKSYIDLSGITFDGQLQRGKVPDDAMELYIHEGEPLALALRGLNKFSNNFVAEQILKTIGGEHLGLPGSTKKGLRVFTEYMKQLGYEPGQYSIYDGSGLSRQNRLSPKIIVDILRNVKDDLSVYPEFVTALGVMGVDGNVKNRMRKVA
;
A
#
# COMPACT_ATOMS: atom_id res chain seq x y z
N LEU A 1 0.99 -12.54 -4.81
CA LEU A 1 1.43 -11.54 -5.76
C LEU A 1 0.67 -10.25 -5.51
N SER A 2 1.36 -9.13 -5.42
CA SER A 2 0.77 -7.80 -5.24
C SER A 2 1.60 -6.76 -5.97
N PHE A 3 0.96 -5.68 -6.40
CA PHE A 3 1.60 -4.59 -7.13
C PHE A 3 1.08 -3.24 -6.60
N ASN A 4 1.97 -2.23 -6.52
CA ASN A 4 1.64 -0.84 -6.17
C ASN A 4 0.76 -0.72 -4.90
N PHE A 5 1.13 -1.43 -3.81
CA PHE A 5 0.37 -1.50 -2.55
C PHE A 5 -1.09 -1.93 -2.71
N ASN A 6 -1.41 -2.67 -3.78
CA ASN A 6 -2.76 -3.04 -4.18
C ASN A 6 -3.67 -1.82 -4.35
N THR A 7 -3.14 -0.77 -4.94
CA THR A 7 -3.86 0.46 -5.25
C THR A 7 -3.69 0.86 -6.71
N VAL A 8 -4.66 1.62 -7.19
CA VAL A 8 -4.63 2.30 -8.48
C VAL A 8 -4.81 3.79 -8.26
N LYS A 9 -4.10 4.58 -9.04
CA LYS A 9 -4.20 6.04 -9.00
C LYS A 9 -5.06 6.53 -10.14
N VAL A 10 -6.11 7.25 -9.80
CA VAL A 10 -7.06 7.83 -10.75
C VAL A 10 -6.83 9.32 -10.81
N TYR A 11 -6.51 9.82 -11.96
CA TYR A 11 -6.40 11.24 -12.21
C TYR A 11 -7.63 11.75 -12.94
N VAL A 12 -8.09 12.92 -12.55
CA VAL A 12 -9.23 13.59 -13.17
C VAL A 12 -8.84 15.01 -13.51
N SER A 13 -8.89 15.34 -14.80
CA SER A 13 -8.61 16.68 -15.33
C SER A 13 -9.89 17.29 -15.91
N PRO A 14 -10.19 18.59 -15.73
CA PRO A 14 -11.33 19.20 -16.39
C PRO A 14 -11.21 19.08 -17.90
N GLY A 15 -12.33 18.95 -18.60
CA GLY A 15 -12.39 19.02 -20.07
C GLY A 15 -12.16 20.42 -20.61
N GLY A 16 -12.08 20.55 -21.92
CA GLY A 16 -11.78 21.83 -22.60
C GLY A 16 -12.86 22.90 -22.47
N LYS A 17 -14.12 22.49 -22.26
CA LYS A 17 -15.28 23.38 -22.15
C LYS A 17 -16.18 22.98 -20.99
N VAL A 18 -16.96 23.92 -20.50
CA VAL A 18 -18.04 23.64 -19.53
C VAL A 18 -19.07 22.71 -20.16
N GLY A 19 -19.41 21.64 -19.45
CA GLY A 19 -20.30 20.57 -19.93
C GLY A 19 -19.55 19.35 -20.48
N ASP A 20 -18.28 19.49 -20.87
CA ASP A 20 -17.48 18.36 -21.34
C ASP A 20 -17.27 17.33 -20.22
N ARG A 21 -17.08 16.07 -20.59
CA ARG A 21 -16.60 15.06 -19.66
C ARG A 21 -15.16 15.35 -19.26
N PRO A 22 -14.80 15.27 -17.98
CA PRO A 22 -13.41 15.32 -17.53
C PRO A 22 -12.57 14.22 -18.18
N GLY A 23 -11.30 14.53 -18.47
CA GLY A 23 -10.31 13.53 -18.83
C GLY A 23 -9.94 12.69 -17.61
N ILE A 24 -9.90 11.37 -17.78
CA ILE A 24 -9.54 10.43 -16.70
C ILE A 24 -8.37 9.59 -17.18
N VAL A 25 -7.35 9.48 -16.33
CA VAL A 25 -6.20 8.59 -16.52
C VAL A 25 -6.08 7.71 -15.30
N ILE A 26 -5.91 6.41 -15.53
CA ILE A 26 -5.74 5.39 -14.49
C ILE A 26 -4.29 4.87 -14.60
N GLU A 27 -3.56 4.92 -13.49
CA GLU A 27 -2.17 4.47 -13.42
C GLU A 27 -1.99 3.39 -12.31
N PRO A 28 -1.30 2.30 -12.64
CA PRO A 28 -0.84 1.90 -13.98
C PRO A 28 -2.00 1.49 -14.90
N GLU A 29 -1.78 1.62 -16.20
CA GLU A 29 -2.73 1.13 -17.21
C GLU A 29 -2.83 -0.39 -17.14
N ASN A 30 -4.05 -0.92 -17.17
CA ASN A 30 -4.30 -2.35 -17.06
C ASN A 30 -5.72 -2.70 -17.51
N GLU A 31 -5.94 -3.96 -17.89
CA GLU A 31 -7.25 -4.45 -18.34
C GLU A 31 -8.19 -4.83 -17.20
N TYR A 32 -7.67 -5.01 -15.96
CA TYR A 32 -8.47 -5.37 -14.80
C TYR A 32 -9.38 -4.25 -14.31
N ILE A 33 -9.02 -3.00 -14.57
CA ILE A 33 -9.82 -1.83 -14.19
C ILE A 33 -10.67 -1.38 -15.37
N LYS A 34 -11.99 -1.29 -15.16
CA LYS A 34 -12.93 -0.65 -16.09
C LYS A 34 -13.34 0.71 -15.57
N LEU A 35 -13.66 1.64 -16.47
CA LEU A 35 -14.00 3.01 -16.15
C LEU A 35 -15.40 3.37 -16.62
N GLU A 36 -16.19 3.97 -15.73
CA GLU A 36 -17.44 4.65 -16.03
C GLU A 36 -17.36 6.11 -15.61
N ASN A 37 -17.40 7.02 -16.60
CA ASN A 37 -17.27 8.45 -16.37
C ASN A 37 -18.60 9.17 -16.60
N ASN A 38 -19.27 9.55 -15.50
CA ASN A 38 -20.52 10.33 -15.46
C ASN A 38 -20.31 11.74 -14.87
N ALA A 39 -19.05 12.18 -14.76
CA ALA A 39 -18.71 13.51 -14.27
C ALA A 39 -18.83 14.57 -15.36
N GLN A 40 -18.86 15.83 -14.96
CA GLN A 40 -18.94 17.00 -15.85
C GLN A 40 -17.93 18.08 -15.47
N THR A 41 -17.44 18.79 -16.46
CA THR A 41 -16.67 20.02 -16.28
C THR A 41 -17.63 21.17 -16.00
N LEU A 42 -17.42 21.86 -14.90
CA LEU A 42 -18.32 22.90 -14.40
C LEU A 42 -17.73 24.30 -14.58
N ARG A 43 -18.60 25.31 -14.53
CA ARG A 43 -18.18 26.73 -14.48
C ARG A 43 -17.41 27.01 -13.19
N PRO A 44 -16.47 27.96 -13.18
CA PRO A 44 -15.79 28.38 -11.95
C PRO A 44 -16.80 28.76 -10.86
N GLY A 45 -16.48 28.39 -9.61
CA GLY A 45 -17.33 28.71 -8.45
C GLY A 45 -18.53 27.78 -8.23
N LYS A 46 -18.85 26.89 -9.17
CA LYS A 46 -19.92 25.91 -8.97
C LYS A 46 -19.46 24.81 -8.00
N ARG A 47 -20.26 24.57 -6.94
CA ARG A 47 -19.99 23.55 -5.93
C ARG A 47 -20.71 22.26 -6.28
N ARG A 48 -20.04 21.33 -6.94
CA ARG A 48 -20.49 19.93 -7.06
C ARG A 48 -19.31 19.04 -6.78
N ARG A 49 -19.43 18.24 -5.73
CA ARG A 49 -18.33 17.37 -5.30
C ARG A 49 -18.01 16.34 -6.40
N LEU A 50 -16.75 16.25 -6.77
CA LEU A 50 -16.25 15.14 -7.57
C LEU A 50 -16.19 13.89 -6.69
N ILE A 51 -16.77 12.80 -7.15
CA ILE A 51 -16.85 11.52 -6.44
C ILE A 51 -16.21 10.48 -7.34
N VAL A 52 -15.19 9.82 -6.80
CA VAL A 52 -14.49 8.71 -7.44
C VAL A 52 -14.63 7.49 -6.54
N ASN A 53 -15.31 6.47 -7.04
CA ASN A 53 -15.59 5.24 -6.28
C ASN A 53 -15.10 4.02 -7.05
N ARG A 54 -14.90 2.93 -6.32
CA ARG A 54 -14.66 1.60 -6.87
C ARG A 54 -15.80 0.66 -6.48
N VAL A 55 -16.24 -0.12 -7.45
CA VAL A 55 -17.23 -1.19 -7.28
C VAL A 55 -16.58 -2.50 -7.71
N ALA A 56 -16.51 -3.47 -6.80
CA ALA A 56 -16.03 -4.80 -7.11
C ALA A 56 -17.02 -5.53 -8.04
N LYS A 57 -16.52 -6.12 -9.10
CA LYS A 57 -17.22 -7.03 -10.00
C LYS A 57 -16.56 -8.42 -9.90
N GLU A 58 -17.13 -9.40 -10.56
CA GLU A 58 -16.65 -10.78 -10.49
C GLU A 58 -15.23 -10.93 -11.05
N ASP A 59 -14.95 -10.30 -12.18
CA ASP A 59 -13.71 -10.41 -12.96
C ASP A 59 -12.88 -9.12 -13.02
N HIS A 60 -13.40 -7.99 -12.55
CA HIS A 60 -12.74 -6.68 -12.61
C HIS A 60 -13.20 -5.74 -11.49
N ASP A 61 -12.50 -4.65 -11.32
CA ASP A 61 -13.00 -3.50 -10.56
C ASP A 61 -13.50 -2.41 -11.51
N LEU A 62 -14.72 -1.92 -11.25
CA LEU A 62 -15.29 -0.79 -11.97
C LEU A 62 -15.02 0.50 -11.18
N ILE A 63 -14.25 1.42 -11.77
CA ILE A 63 -14.10 2.78 -11.24
C ILE A 63 -15.19 3.66 -11.83
N THR A 64 -15.98 4.26 -10.96
CA THR A 64 -17.02 5.21 -11.33
C THR A 64 -16.59 6.62 -10.93
N VAL A 65 -16.70 7.56 -11.87
CA VAL A 65 -16.41 8.98 -11.63
C VAL A 65 -17.68 9.78 -11.90
N SER A 66 -18.15 10.53 -10.89
CA SER A 66 -19.38 11.31 -10.98
C SER A 66 -19.22 12.67 -10.31
N GLY A 67 -20.26 13.53 -10.42
CA GLY A 67 -20.19 14.87 -9.87
C GLY A 67 -19.55 15.86 -10.83
N GLY A 68 -18.61 16.67 -10.36
CA GLY A 68 -17.99 17.65 -11.25
C GLY A 68 -16.68 18.26 -10.78
N ILE A 69 -15.91 18.72 -11.73
CA ILE A 69 -14.66 19.46 -11.54
C ILE A 69 -14.75 20.80 -12.30
N ASN A 70 -14.37 21.89 -11.66
CA ASN A 70 -14.45 23.20 -12.32
C ASN A 70 -13.37 23.35 -13.39
N ILE A 71 -13.72 23.98 -14.52
CA ILE A 71 -12.76 24.35 -15.54
C ILE A 71 -11.66 25.23 -14.92
N GLY A 72 -10.43 25.01 -15.30
CA GLY A 72 -9.26 25.72 -14.74
C GLY A 72 -8.77 25.18 -13.40
N GLN A 73 -9.45 24.22 -12.77
CA GLN A 73 -8.89 23.53 -11.61
C GLN A 73 -7.72 22.64 -12.00
N PRO A 74 -6.73 22.50 -11.11
CA PRO A 74 -5.64 21.57 -11.35
C PRO A 74 -6.17 20.12 -11.37
N ARG A 75 -5.40 19.24 -12.02
CA ARG A 75 -5.65 17.80 -12.04
C ARG A 75 -5.79 17.24 -10.62
N ALA A 76 -6.95 16.67 -10.32
CA ALA A 76 -7.18 15.95 -9.07
C ALA A 76 -6.65 14.51 -9.17
N HIS A 77 -6.27 13.91 -8.05
CA HIS A 77 -5.91 12.49 -8.01
C HIS A 77 -6.50 11.79 -6.80
N TYR A 78 -6.78 10.50 -6.97
CA TYR A 78 -7.37 9.62 -5.97
C TYR A 78 -6.64 8.29 -5.97
N PHE A 79 -6.38 7.74 -4.79
CA PHE A 79 -5.90 6.37 -4.64
C PHE A 79 -7.07 5.48 -4.24
N LEU A 80 -7.29 4.42 -5.00
CA LEU A 80 -8.31 3.44 -4.72
C LEU A 80 -7.67 2.07 -4.55
N ASN A 81 -8.03 1.37 -3.47
CA ASN A 81 -7.62 -0.03 -3.31
C ASN A 81 -8.32 -0.91 -4.35
N ILE A 82 -7.71 -2.02 -4.70
CA ILE A 82 -8.24 -3.01 -5.62
C ILE A 82 -8.78 -4.23 -4.88
N THR A 83 -9.71 -4.97 -5.51
CA THR A 83 -10.37 -6.12 -4.89
C THR A 83 -9.57 -7.41 -5.02
N ASN A 84 -9.02 -7.68 -6.22
CA ASN A 84 -8.26 -8.90 -6.50
C ASN A 84 -6.81 -8.57 -6.85
N PRO A 85 -5.89 -8.58 -5.86
CA PRO A 85 -4.49 -8.24 -6.06
C PRO A 85 -3.80 -9.09 -7.12
N THR A 86 -4.11 -10.38 -7.19
CA THR A 86 -3.47 -11.31 -8.11
C THR A 86 -3.86 -11.00 -9.56
N GLN A 87 -5.14 -10.85 -9.85
CA GLN A 87 -5.60 -10.50 -11.21
C GLN A 87 -5.09 -9.13 -11.64
N TYR A 88 -5.11 -8.16 -10.74
CA TYR A 88 -4.58 -6.83 -10.99
C TYR A 88 -3.08 -6.88 -11.34
N ALA A 89 -2.26 -7.54 -10.52
CA ALA A 89 -0.82 -7.63 -10.75
C ALA A 89 -0.49 -8.34 -12.07
N LEU A 90 -1.21 -9.41 -12.41
CA LEU A 90 -1.06 -10.11 -13.69
C LEU A 90 -1.46 -9.22 -14.87
N SER A 91 -2.56 -8.49 -14.76
CA SER A 91 -3.02 -7.57 -15.82
C SER A 91 -2.01 -6.43 -16.04
N VAL A 92 -1.46 -5.85 -14.96
CA VAL A 92 -0.42 -4.84 -15.06
C VAL A 92 0.86 -5.43 -15.68
N PHE A 93 1.26 -6.63 -15.27
CA PHE A 93 2.42 -7.31 -15.85
C PHE A 93 2.26 -7.54 -17.36
N LYS A 94 1.08 -8.00 -17.79
CA LYS A 94 0.73 -8.14 -19.22
C LYS A 94 0.87 -6.79 -19.95
N SER A 95 0.32 -5.72 -19.38
CA SER A 95 0.42 -4.39 -19.99
C SER A 95 1.89 -3.94 -20.18
N TYR A 96 2.77 -4.24 -19.23
CA TYR A 96 4.21 -3.94 -19.39
C TYR A 96 4.89 -4.80 -20.45
N ILE A 97 4.53 -6.09 -20.57
CA ILE A 97 5.02 -6.98 -21.65
C ILE A 97 4.60 -6.39 -23.00
N ASP A 98 3.34 -6.06 -23.17
CA ASP A 98 2.79 -5.49 -24.41
C ASP A 98 3.49 -4.14 -24.75
N LEU A 99 3.70 -3.27 -23.78
CA LEU A 99 4.43 -2.00 -23.94
C LEU A 99 5.92 -2.21 -24.32
N SER A 100 6.51 -3.33 -23.92
CA SER A 100 7.88 -3.71 -24.28
C SER A 100 7.98 -4.33 -25.66
N GLY A 101 6.88 -4.43 -26.43
CA GLY A 101 6.83 -5.01 -27.76
C GLY A 101 6.90 -6.54 -27.78
N ILE A 102 6.67 -7.19 -26.63
CA ILE A 102 6.67 -8.65 -26.51
C ILE A 102 5.22 -9.13 -26.74
N THR A 103 5.03 -10.00 -27.75
CA THR A 103 3.74 -10.62 -27.99
C THR A 103 3.48 -11.69 -26.94
N PHE A 104 2.32 -11.64 -26.30
CA PHE A 104 1.87 -12.60 -25.30
C PHE A 104 0.55 -13.24 -25.74
N ASP A 105 0.62 -14.44 -26.30
CA ASP A 105 -0.54 -15.21 -26.80
C ASP A 105 -1.10 -16.18 -25.75
N GLY A 106 -0.53 -16.20 -24.54
CA GLY A 106 -0.91 -17.08 -23.45
C GLY A 106 -2.09 -16.55 -22.64
N GLN A 107 -2.60 -17.41 -21.76
CA GLN A 107 -3.64 -17.03 -20.79
C GLN A 107 -2.99 -16.75 -19.44
N LEU A 108 -3.44 -15.67 -18.80
CA LEU A 108 -3.10 -15.37 -17.42
C LEU A 108 -3.97 -16.22 -16.50
N GLN A 109 -3.35 -17.11 -15.74
CA GLN A 109 -4.08 -17.97 -14.79
C GLN A 109 -3.38 -18.03 -13.44
N ARG A 110 -4.17 -18.28 -12.41
CA ARG A 110 -3.63 -18.58 -11.08
C ARG A 110 -3.28 -20.05 -11.00
N GLY A 111 -2.07 -20.35 -10.54
CA GLY A 111 -1.61 -21.72 -10.42
C GLY A 111 -0.41 -21.86 -9.50
N LYS A 112 0.03 -23.09 -9.29
CA LYS A 112 1.30 -23.42 -8.67
C LYS A 112 2.35 -23.49 -9.79
N VAL A 113 3.51 -22.91 -9.55
CA VAL A 113 4.65 -23.02 -10.48
C VAL A 113 5.07 -24.49 -10.54
N PRO A 114 5.24 -25.09 -11.74
CA PRO A 114 5.77 -26.45 -11.88
C PRO A 114 7.16 -26.58 -11.27
N ASP A 115 7.46 -27.77 -10.72
CA ASP A 115 8.75 -28.02 -10.08
C ASP A 115 9.93 -28.03 -11.07
N ASP A 116 9.66 -28.25 -12.37
CA ASP A 116 10.60 -28.22 -13.50
C ASP A 116 10.64 -26.88 -14.23
N ALA A 117 9.98 -25.86 -13.71
CA ALA A 117 10.00 -24.53 -14.33
C ALA A 117 11.39 -23.93 -14.28
N MET A 118 11.84 -23.42 -15.43
CA MET A 118 13.10 -22.70 -15.54
C MET A 118 12.93 -21.27 -14.99
N GLU A 119 13.84 -20.88 -14.11
CA GLU A 119 13.93 -19.50 -13.65
C GLU A 119 14.44 -18.61 -14.78
N LEU A 120 13.64 -17.59 -15.13
CA LEU A 120 14.01 -16.63 -16.17
C LEU A 120 14.69 -15.39 -15.61
N TYR A 121 14.21 -14.91 -14.47
CA TYR A 121 14.71 -13.68 -13.86
C TYR A 121 14.28 -13.60 -12.39
N ILE A 122 15.19 -13.14 -11.56
CA ILE A 122 14.91 -12.77 -10.16
C ILE A 122 14.93 -11.25 -10.05
N HIS A 123 13.82 -10.67 -9.62
CA HIS A 123 13.76 -9.26 -9.26
C HIS A 123 14.11 -9.09 -7.78
N GLU A 124 15.25 -8.48 -7.50
CA GLU A 124 15.62 -8.08 -6.16
C GLU A 124 14.85 -6.84 -5.75
N GLY A 125 14.15 -6.92 -4.61
CA GLY A 125 13.44 -5.79 -4.01
C GLY A 125 14.39 -4.78 -3.37
N GLU A 126 13.83 -3.65 -2.94
CA GLU A 126 14.58 -2.68 -2.14
C GLU A 126 15.00 -3.28 -0.79
N PRO A 127 16.13 -2.86 -0.22
CA PRO A 127 16.55 -3.25 1.13
C PRO A 127 15.44 -2.99 2.17
N LEU A 128 15.33 -3.88 3.15
CA LEU A 128 14.31 -3.78 4.21
C LEU A 128 14.36 -2.42 4.93
N ALA A 129 15.55 -1.83 5.10
CA ALA A 129 15.71 -0.51 5.71
C ALA A 129 14.92 0.60 4.96
N LEU A 130 14.85 0.55 3.62
CA LEU A 130 14.08 1.49 2.82
C LEU A 130 12.57 1.24 2.93
N ALA A 131 12.15 -0.02 2.98
CA ALA A 131 10.75 -0.38 3.23
C ALA A 131 10.29 0.11 4.62
N LEU A 132 11.11 -0.08 5.66
CA LEU A 132 10.86 0.42 7.02
C LEU A 132 10.82 1.95 7.07
N ARG A 133 11.70 2.62 6.34
CA ARG A 133 11.68 4.08 6.23
C ARG A 133 10.37 4.58 5.62
N GLY A 134 9.90 3.97 4.54
CA GLY A 134 8.61 4.27 3.93
C GLY A 134 7.45 3.99 4.89
N LEU A 135 7.47 2.85 5.57
CA LEU A 135 6.49 2.48 6.58
C LEU A 135 6.39 3.52 7.70
N ASN A 136 7.50 3.83 8.37
CA ASN A 136 7.49 4.65 9.58
C ASN A 136 7.20 6.13 9.28
N LYS A 137 7.76 6.69 8.18
CA LYS A 137 7.56 8.09 7.81
C LYS A 137 6.15 8.38 7.30
N PHE A 138 5.53 7.44 6.59
CA PHE A 138 4.22 7.64 5.96
C PHE A 138 3.10 6.80 6.56
N SER A 139 3.41 5.93 7.54
CA SER A 139 2.44 5.04 8.20
C SER A 139 1.72 4.15 7.19
N ASN A 140 2.48 3.40 6.39
CA ASN A 140 1.93 2.55 5.33
C ASN A 140 1.43 1.22 5.90
N ASN A 141 0.13 1.09 6.06
CA ASN A 141 -0.52 -0.09 6.64
C ASN A 141 -0.28 -1.37 5.83
N PHE A 142 -0.24 -1.26 4.49
CA PHE A 142 0.03 -2.41 3.63
C PHE A 142 1.43 -2.96 3.87
N VAL A 143 2.44 -2.09 3.91
CA VAL A 143 3.84 -2.49 4.17
C VAL A 143 3.96 -3.13 5.56
N ALA A 144 3.31 -2.58 6.58
CA ALA A 144 3.29 -3.15 7.93
C ALA A 144 2.76 -4.60 7.95
N GLU A 145 1.63 -4.84 7.28
CA GLU A 145 1.05 -6.18 7.16
C GLU A 145 1.93 -7.15 6.36
N GLN A 146 2.60 -6.67 5.30
CA GLN A 146 3.51 -7.52 4.54
C GLN A 146 4.75 -7.89 5.37
N ILE A 147 5.37 -6.92 6.07
CA ILE A 147 6.51 -7.19 6.96
C ILE A 147 6.13 -8.22 8.03
N LEU A 148 4.97 -8.08 8.68
CA LEU A 148 4.50 -9.07 9.67
C LEU A 148 4.38 -10.48 9.06
N LYS A 149 3.84 -10.59 7.84
CA LYS A 149 3.74 -11.88 7.13
C LYS A 149 5.10 -12.42 6.72
N THR A 150 6.01 -11.57 6.27
CA THR A 150 7.38 -11.95 5.89
C THR A 150 8.13 -12.50 7.10
N ILE A 151 8.09 -11.82 8.26
CA ILE A 151 8.65 -12.32 9.51
C ILE A 151 8.10 -13.71 9.82
N GLY A 152 6.79 -13.91 9.68
CA GLY A 152 6.17 -15.21 9.87
C GLY A 152 6.63 -16.30 8.88
N GLY A 153 6.90 -15.91 7.63
CA GLY A 153 7.41 -16.81 6.59
C GLY A 153 8.86 -17.21 6.82
N GLU A 154 9.71 -16.24 7.15
CA GLU A 154 11.14 -16.46 7.41
C GLU A 154 11.39 -17.35 8.63
N HIS A 155 10.69 -17.13 9.72
CA HIS A 155 10.92 -17.86 10.97
C HIS A 155 10.16 -19.18 11.08
N LEU A 156 8.98 -19.30 10.45
CA LEU A 156 8.08 -20.45 10.59
C LEU A 156 7.75 -21.15 9.26
N GLY A 157 8.48 -20.81 8.20
CA GLY A 157 8.35 -21.40 6.86
C GLY A 157 7.21 -20.80 6.04
N LEU A 158 7.37 -20.87 4.70
CA LEU A 158 6.39 -20.38 3.73
C LEU A 158 5.13 -21.29 3.69
N PRO A 159 3.98 -20.76 3.28
CA PRO A 159 3.72 -19.34 3.04
C PRO A 159 3.66 -18.52 4.32
N GLY A 160 4.11 -17.26 4.26
CA GLY A 160 3.96 -16.30 5.36
C GLY A 160 2.49 -15.94 5.62
N SER A 161 2.15 -15.70 6.87
CA SER A 161 0.80 -15.28 7.25
C SER A 161 0.81 -14.38 8.48
N THR A 162 -0.24 -13.57 8.67
CA THR A 162 -0.41 -12.75 9.87
C THR A 162 -0.34 -13.60 11.13
N LYS A 163 -0.96 -14.79 11.15
CA LYS A 163 -0.92 -15.71 12.29
C LYS A 163 0.51 -16.14 12.64
N LYS A 164 1.33 -16.48 11.64
CA LYS A 164 2.74 -16.83 11.85
C LYS A 164 3.55 -15.63 12.35
N GLY A 165 3.36 -14.46 11.76
CA GLY A 165 4.04 -13.24 12.20
C GLY A 165 3.70 -12.86 13.64
N LEU A 166 2.43 -12.94 14.02
CA LEU A 166 1.99 -12.69 15.40
C LEU A 166 2.57 -13.72 16.38
N ARG A 167 2.78 -14.97 15.96
CA ARG A 167 3.45 -15.96 16.78
C ARG A 167 4.91 -15.60 17.02
N VAL A 168 5.64 -15.18 15.99
CA VAL A 168 7.03 -14.70 16.13
C VAL A 168 7.08 -13.49 17.04
N PHE A 169 6.14 -12.53 16.86
CA PHE A 169 6.03 -11.37 17.74
C PHE A 169 5.80 -11.79 19.22
N THR A 170 4.96 -12.79 19.46
CA THR A 170 4.72 -13.30 20.82
C THR A 170 6.01 -13.88 21.45
N GLU A 171 6.82 -14.59 20.69
CA GLU A 171 8.12 -15.10 21.18
C GLU A 171 9.08 -13.94 21.50
N TYR A 172 9.13 -12.91 20.66
CA TYR A 172 9.90 -11.71 20.95
C TYR A 172 9.44 -11.01 22.24
N MET A 173 8.14 -10.90 22.47
CA MET A 173 7.58 -10.29 23.68
C MET A 173 7.93 -11.09 24.93
N LYS A 174 7.97 -12.43 24.85
CA LYS A 174 8.45 -13.29 25.95
C LYS A 174 9.93 -13.04 26.27
N GLN A 175 10.77 -12.85 25.26
CA GLN A 175 12.19 -12.49 25.48
C GLN A 175 12.34 -11.17 26.23
N LEU A 176 11.40 -10.22 26.03
CA LEU A 176 11.32 -8.97 26.78
C LEU A 176 10.66 -9.11 28.18
N GLY A 177 10.26 -10.32 28.57
CA GLY A 177 9.64 -10.60 29.87
C GLY A 177 8.13 -10.33 29.93
N TYR A 178 7.45 -10.29 28.78
CA TYR A 178 6.01 -10.09 28.72
C TYR A 178 5.25 -11.35 28.36
N GLU A 179 4.25 -11.69 29.15
CA GLU A 179 3.38 -12.85 28.92
C GLU A 179 2.06 -12.47 28.22
N PRO A 180 1.41 -13.45 27.52
CA PRO A 180 0.07 -13.27 26.99
C PRO A 180 -0.91 -12.76 28.06
N GLY A 181 -1.76 -11.78 27.72
CA GLY A 181 -2.67 -11.12 28.64
C GLY A 181 -2.19 -9.75 29.14
N GLN A 182 -0.88 -9.47 29.13
CA GLN A 182 -0.34 -8.14 29.40
C GLN A 182 -0.41 -7.21 28.18
N TYR A 183 -0.60 -7.78 27.02
CA TYR A 183 -0.78 -7.09 25.74
C TYR A 183 -1.70 -7.89 24.81
N SER A 184 -2.17 -7.25 23.75
CA SER A 184 -2.82 -7.93 22.63
C SER A 184 -2.49 -7.26 21.32
N ILE A 185 -2.12 -8.05 20.30
CA ILE A 185 -1.84 -7.61 18.93
C ILE A 185 -2.53 -8.56 17.96
N TYR A 186 -3.26 -7.97 17.02
CA TYR A 186 -4.07 -8.68 16.03
C TYR A 186 -3.63 -8.43 14.59
N ASP A 187 -2.92 -7.33 14.35
CA ASP A 187 -2.44 -6.93 13.04
C ASP A 187 -1.09 -6.18 13.13
N GLY A 188 -0.40 -6.05 12.00
CA GLY A 188 0.84 -5.29 11.90
C GLY A 188 0.61 -3.79 11.67
N SER A 189 -0.56 -3.42 11.18
CA SER A 189 -0.89 -2.04 10.77
C SER A 189 -1.34 -1.13 11.91
N GLY A 190 -1.75 -1.71 13.04
CA GLY A 190 -2.29 -0.95 14.16
C GLY A 190 -3.73 -0.48 13.96
N LEU A 191 -4.43 -0.91 12.90
CA LEU A 191 -5.82 -0.53 12.63
C LEU A 191 -6.82 -1.25 13.50
N SER A 192 -6.51 -2.45 13.97
CA SER A 192 -7.39 -3.19 14.87
C SER A 192 -7.56 -2.46 16.20
N ARG A 193 -8.80 -2.19 16.55
CA ARG A 193 -9.13 -1.62 17.87
C ARG A 193 -8.93 -2.61 19.03
N GLN A 194 -8.60 -3.86 18.73
CA GLN A 194 -8.27 -4.88 19.70
C GLN A 194 -6.78 -4.87 20.08
N ASN A 195 -5.93 -4.17 19.32
CA ASN A 195 -4.53 -3.98 19.69
C ASN A 195 -4.43 -3.18 20.99
N ARG A 196 -3.68 -3.71 21.95
CA ARG A 196 -3.45 -3.09 23.27
C ARG A 196 -2.00 -3.27 23.68
N LEU A 197 -1.31 -2.16 23.87
CA LEU A 197 0.03 -2.08 24.41
C LEU A 197 0.06 -1.00 25.48
N SER A 198 0.70 -1.26 26.62
CA SER A 198 0.96 -0.22 27.59
C SER A 198 2.11 0.69 27.12
N PRO A 199 2.17 1.96 27.56
CA PRO A 199 3.32 2.83 27.28
C PRO A 199 4.65 2.21 27.74
N LYS A 200 4.66 1.47 28.85
CA LYS A 200 5.84 0.76 29.35
C LYS A 200 6.37 -0.25 28.33
N ILE A 201 5.49 -1.08 27.75
CA ILE A 201 5.87 -2.07 26.72
C ILE A 201 6.54 -1.36 25.54
N ILE A 202 5.95 -0.26 25.06
CA ILE A 202 6.51 0.52 23.94
C ILE A 202 7.90 1.04 24.27
N VAL A 203 8.10 1.58 25.48
CA VAL A 203 9.41 2.07 25.94
C VAL A 203 10.42 0.94 26.02
N ASP A 204 10.04 -0.24 26.51
CA ASP A 204 10.96 -1.36 26.65
C ASP A 204 11.35 -1.94 25.27
N ILE A 205 10.43 -2.01 24.31
CA ILE A 205 10.75 -2.34 22.91
C ILE A 205 11.74 -1.33 22.32
N LEU A 206 11.51 -0.02 22.50
CA LEU A 206 12.41 1.02 22.01
C LEU A 206 13.79 0.97 22.66
N ARG A 207 13.89 0.64 23.95
CA ARG A 207 15.15 0.43 24.64
C ARG A 207 15.91 -0.78 24.08
N ASN A 208 15.21 -1.91 23.90
CA ASN A 208 15.80 -3.10 23.31
C ASN A 208 16.37 -2.82 21.92
N VAL A 209 15.63 -2.11 21.05
CA VAL A 209 16.14 -1.70 19.74
C VAL A 209 17.34 -0.75 19.85
N LYS A 210 17.34 0.18 20.84
CA LYS A 210 18.44 1.11 21.03
C LYS A 210 19.73 0.40 21.43
N ASP A 211 19.63 -0.67 22.20
CA ASP A 211 20.79 -1.42 22.69
C ASP A 211 21.35 -2.38 21.63
N ASP A 212 20.61 -2.60 20.53
CA ASP A 212 21.07 -3.39 19.36
C ASP A 212 21.69 -2.47 18.30
N LEU A 213 23.00 -2.33 18.33
CA LEU A 213 23.75 -1.48 17.40
C LEU A 213 23.69 -1.96 15.94
N SER A 214 23.30 -3.21 15.69
CA SER A 214 23.13 -3.74 14.32
C SER A 214 21.86 -3.24 13.63
N VAL A 215 20.87 -2.81 14.40
CA VAL A 215 19.54 -2.39 13.91
C VAL A 215 19.25 -0.91 14.21
N TYR A 216 19.82 -0.37 15.28
CA TYR A 216 19.47 0.95 15.78
C TYR A 216 19.66 2.09 14.77
N PRO A 217 20.76 2.18 13.98
CA PRO A 217 20.95 3.26 13.02
C PRO A 217 19.84 3.30 11.96
N GLU A 218 19.49 2.15 11.39
CA GLU A 218 18.43 2.01 10.39
C GLU A 218 17.04 2.33 10.99
N PHE A 219 16.81 1.88 12.22
CA PHE A 219 15.57 2.17 12.92
C PHE A 219 15.39 3.68 13.15
N VAL A 220 16.39 4.38 13.67
CA VAL A 220 16.31 5.82 13.93
C VAL A 220 16.15 6.62 12.65
N THR A 221 16.88 6.29 11.60
CA THR A 221 16.76 6.98 10.30
C THR A 221 15.40 6.74 9.62
N ALA A 222 14.72 5.65 9.97
CA ALA A 222 13.37 5.36 9.47
C ALA A 222 12.30 6.22 10.16
N LEU A 223 12.53 6.79 11.33
CA LEU A 223 11.53 7.60 12.04
C LEU A 223 11.31 8.95 11.34
N GLY A 224 10.07 9.46 11.43
CA GLY A 224 9.73 10.80 10.94
C GLY A 224 10.35 11.89 11.83
N VAL A 225 10.96 12.90 11.23
CA VAL A 225 11.54 14.04 11.94
C VAL A 225 10.55 15.21 11.94
N MET A 226 10.21 15.69 13.15
CA MET A 226 9.26 16.80 13.31
C MET A 226 9.76 18.06 12.58
N GLY A 227 8.87 18.70 11.85
CA GLY A 227 9.19 19.90 11.07
C GLY A 227 9.94 19.62 9.75
N VAL A 228 10.44 18.40 9.53
CA VAL A 228 11.30 18.05 8.38
C VAL A 228 10.59 17.12 7.40
N ASP A 229 10.19 15.91 7.83
CA ASP A 229 9.69 14.90 6.92
C ASP A 229 8.56 14.03 7.49
N GLY A 230 8.07 13.11 6.66
CA GLY A 230 7.01 12.17 7.00
C GLY A 230 5.67 12.84 7.39
N ASN A 231 4.84 12.10 8.09
CA ASN A 231 3.53 12.58 8.57
C ASN A 231 3.64 13.63 9.68
N VAL A 232 4.84 13.85 10.21
CA VAL A 232 5.11 14.82 11.28
C VAL A 232 5.77 16.11 10.78
N LYS A 233 6.02 16.25 9.48
CA LYS A 233 6.67 17.42 8.85
C LYS A 233 6.00 18.76 9.12
N ASN A 234 4.71 18.74 9.45
CA ASN A 234 3.94 19.96 9.73
C ASN A 234 3.81 20.25 11.23
N ARG A 235 4.37 19.38 12.09
CA ARG A 235 4.35 19.57 13.55
C ARG A 235 5.56 20.37 13.98
N MET A 236 5.37 21.28 14.94
CA MET A 236 6.43 22.07 15.60
C MET A 236 7.33 22.91 14.65
N ARG A 237 6.83 23.31 13.48
CA ARG A 237 7.59 24.14 12.52
C ARG A 237 8.06 25.49 13.05
N LYS A 238 7.47 25.99 14.16
CA LYS A 238 7.78 27.32 14.76
C LYS A 238 8.77 27.22 15.92
N VAL A 239 9.32 26.05 16.20
CA VAL A 239 10.22 25.81 17.35
C VAL A 239 11.63 25.42 16.89
N ALA A 240 11.86 25.39 15.56
CA ALA A 240 13.17 25.16 14.96
C ALA A 240 13.75 26.48 14.47
#